data_95b2fc4919a42b021740f64174481457
#
_entry.id   95b2fc4919a42b021740f64174481457
#
_cell.length_a   1.000
_cell.length_b   1.000
_cell.length_c   1.000
_cell.angle_alpha   90.00
_cell.angle_beta   90.00
_cell.angle_gamma   90.00
#
_symmetry.space_group_name_H-M   'P 1'
#
loop_
_entity.id
_entity.type
_entity.pdbx_description
1 polymer ?
#
loop_
_entity_poly.entity_id
_entity_poly.type
_entity_poly.pdbx_seq_one_letter_code
_entity_poly.pdbx_strand_id
1 'polypeptide(L)'
;MIKGMTGFGAAAISAGKVRGIIEIKTQNHRYFDIVYYLPPGFSSLESEIRLTINKLIERGRITVALKITERPLHHLAFNKEAVQEYLKYARVLKKEYGLHDALSLSDLIRLPGVVETKDVVINVEALWPEIEKSLIRAMKSLMSMRTREGKALTQDMSNVLKRMIVQVKKIRDRAAVILKEKKEGLPSDEFLSFQKGGDISEELTRLMHYIEEFKLLLKSETGVGKKLDFVAQEMQRETNTIGSKVQDREISNAVIAIKGKIEKLREQSQNIE
;
A
#
# COMPACT_ATOMS: atom_id res chain seq x y z
N MET A 1 -16.70 5.37 3.27
CA MET A 1 -16.43 3.93 3.61
C MET A 1 -14.93 3.75 3.80
N ILE A 2 -14.51 3.22 4.91
CA ILE A 2 -13.10 2.99 5.27
C ILE A 2 -12.41 2.12 4.21
N LYS A 3 -11.20 2.50 3.81
CA LYS A 3 -10.36 1.78 2.86
C LYS A 3 -9.06 1.33 3.55
N GLY A 4 -8.53 0.18 3.17
CA GLY A 4 -7.19 -0.22 3.55
C GLY A 4 -6.15 0.65 2.83
N MET A 5 -4.95 0.74 3.40
CA MET A 5 -3.82 1.47 2.77
C MET A 5 -2.98 0.60 1.84
N THR A 6 -3.12 -0.73 1.94
CA THR A 6 -2.42 -1.66 1.06
C THR A 6 -3.29 -2.06 -0.11
N GLY A 7 -2.69 -2.26 -1.25
CA GLY A 7 -3.42 -2.66 -2.45
C GLY A 7 -2.51 -2.96 -3.61
N PHE A 8 -3.05 -3.73 -4.54
CA PHE A 8 -2.40 -4.09 -5.80
C PHE A 8 -3.42 -4.02 -6.94
N GLY A 9 -2.95 -3.53 -8.08
CA GLY A 9 -3.71 -3.55 -9.32
C GLY A 9 -2.79 -3.69 -10.51
N ALA A 10 -3.24 -4.40 -11.52
CA ALA A 10 -2.50 -4.58 -12.75
C ALA A 10 -3.46 -4.48 -13.94
N ALA A 11 -2.94 -4.02 -15.08
CA ALA A 11 -3.67 -3.98 -16.33
C ALA A 11 -2.74 -4.18 -17.52
N ALA A 12 -3.22 -4.89 -18.53
CA ALA A 12 -2.51 -5.03 -19.78
C ALA A 12 -2.52 -3.72 -20.57
N ILE A 13 -1.40 -3.42 -21.21
CA ILE A 13 -1.22 -2.32 -22.15
C ILE A 13 -1.25 -2.87 -23.55
N SER A 14 -2.00 -2.21 -24.44
CA SER A 14 -2.06 -2.52 -25.85
C SER A 14 -2.07 -1.20 -26.64
N ALA A 15 -0.89 -0.74 -27.02
CA ALA A 15 -0.68 0.53 -27.70
C ALA A 15 0.00 0.29 -29.07
N GLY A 16 -0.78 0.21 -30.13
CA GLY A 16 -0.28 -0.14 -31.46
C GLY A 16 0.40 -1.52 -31.46
N LYS A 17 1.70 -1.55 -31.77
CA LYS A 17 2.54 -2.77 -31.76
C LYS A 17 3.23 -3.01 -30.41
N VAL A 18 3.02 -2.15 -29.42
CA VAL A 18 3.59 -2.27 -28.08
C VAL A 18 2.60 -3.02 -27.20
N ARG A 19 3.06 -4.08 -26.55
CA ARG A 19 2.32 -4.82 -25.53
C ARG A 19 3.08 -4.74 -24.21
N GLY A 20 2.34 -4.74 -23.12
CA GLY A 20 2.95 -4.67 -21.80
C GLY A 20 1.94 -4.83 -20.67
N ILE A 21 2.43 -4.63 -19.47
CA ILE A 21 1.64 -4.65 -18.25
C ILE A 21 2.05 -3.45 -17.41
N ILE A 22 1.07 -2.74 -16.88
CA ILE A 22 1.28 -1.76 -15.82
C ILE A 22 0.79 -2.34 -14.50
N GLU A 23 1.64 -2.29 -13.48
CA GLU A 23 1.37 -2.74 -12.13
C GLU A 23 1.45 -1.54 -11.20
N ILE A 24 0.51 -1.44 -10.28
CA ILE A 24 0.52 -0.41 -9.23
C ILE A 24 0.31 -1.08 -7.88
N LYS A 25 1.15 -0.72 -6.90
CA LYS A 25 1.09 -1.23 -5.53
C LYS A 25 1.09 -0.06 -4.57
N THR A 26 0.28 -0.13 -3.52
CA THR A 26 0.30 0.86 -2.43
C THR A 26 0.67 0.19 -1.11
N GLN A 27 1.38 0.94 -0.27
CA GLN A 27 1.75 0.55 1.09
C GLN A 27 1.51 1.73 2.02
N ASN A 28 1.28 1.44 3.30
CA ASN A 28 1.14 2.47 4.31
C ASN A 28 2.42 3.32 4.37
N HIS A 29 2.25 4.63 4.19
CA HIS A 29 3.31 5.62 4.35
C HIS A 29 2.70 6.97 4.74
N ARG A 30 3.46 7.75 5.52
CA ARG A 30 2.98 9.04 6.04
C ARG A 30 2.74 10.08 4.94
N TYR A 31 3.58 10.07 3.91
CA TYR A 31 3.56 11.04 2.80
C TYR A 31 3.17 10.35 1.51
N PHE A 32 2.78 11.17 0.52
CA PHE A 32 2.60 10.72 -0.86
C PHE A 32 3.98 10.56 -1.50
N ASP A 33 4.41 9.32 -1.73
CA ASP A 33 5.70 8.96 -2.29
C ASP A 33 5.49 7.96 -3.44
N ILE A 34 6.11 8.20 -4.61
CA ILE A 34 6.00 7.30 -5.76
C ILE A 34 7.38 6.81 -6.16
N VAL A 35 7.50 5.51 -6.30
CA VAL A 35 8.67 4.83 -6.85
C VAL A 35 8.30 4.27 -8.21
N TYR A 36 9.10 4.61 -9.22
CA TYR A 36 8.89 4.21 -10.59
C TYR A 36 9.87 3.13 -11.03
N TYR A 37 9.36 2.10 -11.67
CA TYR A 37 10.11 1.09 -12.40
C TYR A 37 9.65 1.11 -13.86
N LEU A 38 10.26 2.01 -14.64
CA LEU A 38 9.91 2.25 -16.04
C LEU A 38 11.03 1.72 -16.95
N PRO A 39 10.69 1.21 -18.15
CA PRO A 39 11.69 0.83 -19.15
C PRO A 39 12.47 2.07 -19.61
N PRO A 40 13.69 1.87 -20.15
CA PRO A 40 14.44 2.97 -20.74
C PRO A 40 13.62 3.75 -21.80
N GLY A 41 13.66 5.07 -21.71
CA GLY A 41 12.92 5.98 -22.57
C GLY A 41 11.51 6.36 -22.09
N PHE A 42 10.98 5.72 -21.02
CA PHE A 42 9.64 6.02 -20.49
C PHE A 42 9.64 6.97 -19.29
N SER A 43 10.80 7.46 -18.87
CA SER A 43 10.91 8.39 -17.71
C SER A 43 10.17 9.71 -17.93
N SER A 44 9.99 10.14 -19.19
CA SER A 44 9.19 11.34 -19.54
C SER A 44 7.73 11.24 -19.04
N LEU A 45 7.20 10.03 -18.81
CA LEU A 45 5.82 9.82 -18.35
C LEU A 45 5.64 9.92 -16.83
N GLU A 46 6.70 10.08 -16.05
CA GLU A 46 6.62 10.13 -14.58
C GLU A 46 5.66 11.22 -14.08
N SER A 47 5.70 12.39 -14.72
CA SER A 47 4.85 13.53 -14.36
C SER A 47 3.38 13.25 -14.59
N GLU A 48 3.03 12.69 -15.73
CA GLU A 48 1.66 12.34 -16.11
C GLU A 48 1.11 11.19 -15.24
N ILE A 49 1.94 10.18 -14.99
CA ILE A 49 1.61 9.08 -14.07
C ILE A 49 1.32 9.63 -12.68
N ARG A 50 2.18 10.52 -12.17
CA ARG A 50 2.02 11.16 -10.86
C ARG A 50 0.71 11.95 -10.78
N LEU A 51 0.42 12.77 -11.78
CA LEU A 51 -0.81 13.57 -11.84
C LEU A 51 -2.06 12.68 -11.85
N THR A 52 -2.02 11.59 -12.62
CA THR A 52 -3.16 10.65 -12.71
C THR A 52 -3.39 9.93 -11.39
N ILE A 53 -2.34 9.48 -10.70
CA ILE A 53 -2.44 8.78 -9.43
C ILE A 53 -2.91 9.72 -8.30
N ASN A 54 -2.39 10.96 -8.27
CA ASN A 54 -2.70 11.93 -7.21
C ASN A 54 -4.19 12.34 -7.17
N LYS A 55 -4.94 12.13 -8.27
CA LYS A 55 -6.39 12.34 -8.31
C LYS A 55 -7.18 11.38 -7.41
N LEU A 56 -6.61 10.22 -7.06
CA LEU A 56 -7.33 9.14 -6.34
C LEU A 56 -6.66 8.71 -5.04
N ILE A 57 -5.38 9.02 -4.85
CA ILE A 57 -4.58 8.60 -3.69
C ILE A 57 -3.89 9.84 -3.13
N GLU A 58 -4.20 10.19 -1.89
CA GLU A 58 -3.67 11.39 -1.24
C GLU A 58 -2.37 11.12 -0.47
N ARG A 59 -2.17 9.88 0.02
CA ARG A 59 -1.00 9.46 0.81
C ARG A 59 -0.68 7.98 0.62
N GLY A 60 0.54 7.61 0.99
CA GLY A 60 1.04 6.24 0.88
C GLY A 60 2.29 6.17 0.00
N ARG A 61 3.06 5.10 0.14
CA ARG A 61 4.11 4.77 -0.82
C ARG A 61 3.49 3.96 -1.95
N ILE A 62 3.63 4.49 -3.16
CA ILE A 62 3.07 3.92 -4.37
C ILE A 62 4.25 3.42 -5.23
N THR A 63 4.19 2.18 -5.65
CA THR A 63 5.14 1.63 -6.62
C THR A 63 4.40 1.44 -7.94
N VAL A 64 4.92 2.02 -9.00
CA VAL A 64 4.43 1.86 -10.37
C VAL A 64 5.48 1.13 -11.18
N ALA A 65 5.12 -0.02 -11.73
CA ALA A 65 5.99 -0.78 -12.62
C ALA A 65 5.34 -0.91 -14.00
N LEU A 66 6.08 -0.51 -15.02
CA LEU A 66 5.71 -0.66 -16.43
C LEU A 66 6.63 -1.70 -17.05
N LYS A 67 6.08 -2.80 -17.53
CA LYS A 67 6.81 -3.86 -18.21
C LYS A 67 6.35 -3.96 -19.66
N ILE A 68 7.25 -3.77 -20.60
CA ILE A 68 6.96 -3.96 -22.01
C ILE A 68 7.35 -5.39 -22.39
N THR A 69 6.39 -6.17 -22.87
CA THR A 69 6.58 -7.58 -23.26
C THR A 69 6.84 -7.75 -24.75
N GLU A 70 6.25 -6.86 -25.57
CA GLU A 70 6.46 -6.87 -27.01
C GLU A 70 6.78 -5.46 -27.49
N ARG A 71 7.81 -5.37 -28.31
CA ARG A 71 8.23 -4.14 -29.02
C ARG A 71 8.22 -4.38 -30.53
N PRO A 72 8.04 -3.33 -31.35
CA PRO A 72 8.34 -3.44 -32.76
C PRO A 72 9.76 -3.98 -32.93
N LEU A 73 9.92 -4.98 -33.78
CA LEU A 73 11.23 -5.53 -34.10
C LEU A 73 12.12 -4.43 -34.71
N HIS A 74 13.41 -4.54 -34.46
CA HIS A 74 14.40 -3.70 -35.10
C HIS A 74 14.22 -3.74 -36.61
N HIS A 75 14.29 -2.59 -37.25
CA HIS A 75 14.35 -2.55 -38.72
C HIS A 75 15.78 -2.78 -39.16
N LEU A 76 15.97 -3.81 -39.97
CA LEU A 76 17.22 -3.95 -40.68
C LEU A 76 17.29 -2.85 -41.76
N ALA A 77 18.28 -2.01 -41.67
CA ALA A 77 18.57 -0.97 -42.65
C ALA A 77 19.87 -1.27 -43.38
N PHE A 78 19.88 -1.05 -44.68
CA PHE A 78 21.12 -1.09 -45.42
C PHE A 78 21.75 0.29 -45.44
N ASN A 79 23.03 0.34 -45.06
CA ASN A 79 23.84 1.53 -45.20
C ASN A 79 24.35 1.60 -46.64
N LYS A 80 23.66 2.39 -47.47
CA LYS A 80 23.98 2.53 -48.88
C LYS A 80 25.39 3.09 -49.11
N GLU A 81 25.86 3.97 -48.26
CA GLU A 81 27.17 4.60 -48.33
C GLU A 81 28.27 3.56 -48.09
N ALA A 82 28.15 2.77 -47.01
CA ALA A 82 29.08 1.67 -46.75
C ALA A 82 29.13 0.65 -47.90
N VAL A 83 27.96 0.27 -48.45
CA VAL A 83 27.90 -0.61 -49.63
C VAL A 83 28.67 -0.03 -50.82
N GLN A 84 28.49 1.25 -51.11
CA GLN A 84 29.17 1.92 -52.22
C GLN A 84 30.67 1.98 -51.99
N GLU A 85 31.13 2.26 -50.78
CA GLU A 85 32.55 2.28 -50.44
C GLU A 85 33.19 0.89 -50.62
N TYR A 86 32.57 -0.16 -50.07
CA TYR A 86 33.08 -1.52 -50.25
C TYR A 86 33.17 -1.94 -51.71
N LEU A 87 32.15 -1.60 -52.52
CA LEU A 87 32.19 -1.89 -53.96
C LEU A 87 33.28 -1.09 -54.69
N LYS A 88 33.52 0.16 -54.31
CA LYS A 88 34.61 1.00 -54.87
C LYS A 88 35.98 0.38 -54.51
N TYR A 89 36.23 0.06 -53.27
CA TYR A 89 37.49 -0.54 -52.85
C TYR A 89 37.70 -1.93 -53.47
N ALA A 90 36.69 -2.76 -53.59
CA ALA A 90 36.77 -4.04 -54.26
C ALA A 90 37.21 -3.90 -55.73
N ARG A 91 36.72 -2.85 -56.45
CA ARG A 91 37.17 -2.58 -57.82
C ARG A 91 38.63 -2.13 -57.91
N VAL A 92 39.09 -1.30 -56.97
CA VAL A 92 40.50 -0.86 -56.90
C VAL A 92 41.43 -2.04 -56.63
N LEU A 93 41.11 -2.87 -55.61
CA LEU A 93 41.91 -4.06 -55.24
C LEU A 93 42.00 -5.06 -56.41
N LYS A 94 40.91 -5.30 -57.14
CA LYS A 94 40.92 -6.13 -58.36
C LYS A 94 41.90 -5.62 -59.37
N LYS A 95 41.91 -4.32 -59.60
CA LYS A 95 42.76 -3.70 -60.62
C LYS A 95 44.24 -3.67 -60.23
N GLU A 96 44.53 -3.39 -58.97
CA GLU A 96 45.90 -3.25 -58.46
C GLU A 96 46.60 -4.58 -58.24
N TYR A 97 45.85 -5.60 -57.68
CA TYR A 97 46.39 -6.87 -57.23
C TYR A 97 46.01 -8.06 -58.13
N GLY A 98 45.33 -7.86 -59.26
CA GLY A 98 44.94 -8.92 -60.19
C GLY A 98 43.96 -9.96 -59.56
N LEU A 99 43.19 -9.60 -58.62
CA LEU A 99 42.21 -10.49 -57.96
C LEU A 99 41.02 -10.76 -58.89
N HIS A 100 40.61 -12.02 -59.05
CA HIS A 100 39.54 -12.39 -59.98
C HIS A 100 38.22 -12.71 -59.31
N ASP A 101 38.17 -12.84 -58.00
CA ASP A 101 36.94 -13.16 -57.29
C ASP A 101 35.94 -12.00 -57.29
N ALA A 102 34.66 -12.31 -57.46
CA ALA A 102 33.57 -11.36 -57.36
C ALA A 102 33.03 -11.33 -55.95
N LEU A 103 32.84 -10.14 -55.39
CA LEU A 103 32.16 -9.97 -54.11
C LEU A 103 30.71 -10.47 -54.27
N SER A 104 30.38 -11.53 -53.54
CA SER A 104 29.01 -12.05 -53.58
C SER A 104 28.07 -11.21 -52.71
N LEU A 105 26.76 -11.33 -52.91
CA LEU A 105 25.76 -10.67 -52.06
C LEU A 105 25.88 -11.15 -50.62
N SER A 106 26.19 -12.43 -50.40
CA SER A 106 26.38 -13.00 -49.06
C SER A 106 27.60 -12.43 -48.35
N ASP A 107 28.66 -12.13 -49.07
CA ASP A 107 29.86 -11.49 -48.50
C ASP A 107 29.55 -10.04 -48.12
N LEU A 108 28.86 -9.32 -49.03
CA LEU A 108 28.49 -7.92 -48.80
C LEU A 108 27.62 -7.71 -47.56
N ILE A 109 26.63 -8.59 -47.32
CA ILE A 109 25.75 -8.51 -46.18
C ILE A 109 26.51 -8.78 -44.85
N ARG A 110 27.63 -9.52 -44.89
CA ARG A 110 28.47 -9.83 -43.72
C ARG A 110 29.48 -8.77 -43.38
N LEU A 111 29.71 -7.81 -44.29
CA LEU A 111 30.69 -6.75 -44.06
C LEU A 111 30.20 -5.79 -42.98
N PRO A 112 31.11 -5.34 -42.08
CA PRO A 112 30.76 -4.41 -41.03
C PRO A 112 30.11 -3.13 -41.56
N GLY A 113 29.03 -2.66 -40.91
CA GLY A 113 28.35 -1.41 -41.26
C GLY A 113 27.46 -1.49 -42.51
N VAL A 114 27.36 -2.62 -43.22
CA VAL A 114 26.48 -2.79 -44.38
C VAL A 114 25.04 -3.03 -43.99
N VAL A 115 24.83 -3.88 -42.98
CA VAL A 115 23.53 -4.12 -42.38
C VAL A 115 23.55 -3.59 -40.96
N GLU A 116 22.71 -2.64 -40.66
CA GLU A 116 22.54 -2.04 -39.38
C GLU A 116 21.17 -2.39 -38.80
N THR A 117 21.13 -2.75 -37.53
CA THR A 117 19.88 -2.81 -36.82
C THR A 117 19.56 -1.42 -36.28
N LYS A 118 18.56 -0.77 -36.85
CA LYS A 118 18.07 0.51 -36.32
C LYS A 118 16.99 0.22 -35.28
N ASP A 119 17.25 0.68 -34.09
CA ASP A 119 16.23 0.66 -33.03
C ASP A 119 15.05 1.52 -33.50
N VAL A 120 13.85 0.96 -33.41
CA VAL A 120 12.63 1.75 -33.62
C VAL A 120 12.52 2.72 -32.47
N VAL A 121 12.70 3.99 -32.72
CA VAL A 121 12.45 5.04 -31.75
C VAL A 121 10.96 5.02 -31.45
N ILE A 122 10.61 4.54 -30.26
CA ILE A 122 9.23 4.55 -29.82
C ILE A 122 8.92 5.98 -29.37
N ASN A 123 7.95 6.61 -30.02
CA ASN A 123 7.40 7.87 -29.53
C ASN A 123 6.54 7.56 -28.28
N VAL A 124 7.14 7.69 -27.11
CA VAL A 124 6.53 7.34 -25.83
C VAL A 124 5.34 8.24 -25.52
N GLU A 125 5.39 9.51 -25.90
CA GLU A 125 4.30 10.48 -25.70
C GLU A 125 3.05 10.07 -26.50
N ALA A 126 3.23 9.55 -27.70
CA ALA A 126 2.11 9.03 -28.50
C ALA A 126 1.47 7.76 -27.89
N LEU A 127 2.16 7.05 -27.01
CA LEU A 127 1.63 5.88 -26.31
C LEU A 127 0.88 6.24 -25.03
N TRP A 128 1.06 7.46 -24.51
CA TRP A 128 0.49 7.88 -23.24
C TRP A 128 -1.02 7.65 -23.13
N PRO A 129 -1.88 7.98 -24.08
CA PRO A 129 -3.32 7.78 -23.94
C PRO A 129 -3.72 6.34 -23.63
N GLU A 130 -3.04 5.36 -24.24
CA GLU A 130 -3.31 3.94 -24.00
C GLU A 130 -2.69 3.44 -22.68
N ILE A 131 -1.53 3.97 -22.31
CA ILE A 131 -0.91 3.71 -21.00
C ILE A 131 -1.78 4.29 -19.89
N GLU A 132 -2.29 5.51 -20.04
CA GLU A 132 -3.18 6.16 -19.07
C GLU A 132 -4.47 5.35 -18.88
N LYS A 133 -5.12 4.90 -19.94
CA LYS A 133 -6.29 4.02 -19.85
C LYS A 133 -5.99 2.75 -19.07
N SER A 134 -4.81 2.17 -19.26
CA SER A 134 -4.37 0.98 -18.56
C SER A 134 -4.03 1.27 -17.09
N LEU A 135 -3.39 2.41 -16.81
CA LEU A 135 -3.14 2.90 -15.46
C LEU A 135 -4.45 3.08 -14.70
N ILE A 136 -5.46 3.73 -15.30
CA ILE A 136 -6.77 3.93 -14.70
C ILE A 136 -7.45 2.57 -14.39
N ARG A 137 -7.33 1.57 -15.28
CA ARG A 137 -7.85 0.22 -15.02
C ARG A 137 -7.14 -0.45 -13.84
N ALA A 138 -5.81 -0.36 -13.80
CA ALA A 138 -5.01 -0.87 -12.69
C ALA A 138 -5.38 -0.18 -11.36
N MET A 139 -5.57 1.15 -11.37
CA MET A 139 -6.01 1.91 -10.20
C MET A 139 -7.41 1.51 -9.74
N LYS A 140 -8.37 1.26 -10.65
CA LYS A 140 -9.70 0.75 -10.28
C LYS A 140 -9.61 -0.60 -9.58
N SER A 141 -8.77 -1.51 -10.05
CA SER A 141 -8.52 -2.81 -9.42
C SER A 141 -7.92 -2.64 -8.03
N LEU A 142 -6.91 -1.80 -7.89
CA LEU A 142 -6.27 -1.46 -6.62
C LEU A 142 -7.29 -0.87 -5.62
N MET A 143 -8.11 0.09 -6.04
CA MET A 143 -9.12 0.71 -5.18
C MET A 143 -10.21 -0.29 -4.74
N SER A 144 -10.59 -1.22 -5.60
CA SER A 144 -11.50 -2.32 -5.24
C SER A 144 -10.88 -3.22 -4.17
N MET A 145 -9.59 -3.55 -4.28
CA MET A 145 -8.86 -4.32 -3.26
C MET A 145 -8.82 -3.56 -1.93
N ARG A 146 -8.45 -2.27 -1.93
CA ARG A 146 -8.40 -1.41 -0.73
C ARG A 146 -9.77 -1.32 -0.03
N THR A 147 -10.85 -1.26 -0.81
CA THR A 147 -12.21 -1.24 -0.26
C THR A 147 -12.58 -2.57 0.40
N ARG A 148 -12.21 -3.70 -0.19
CA ARG A 148 -12.42 -5.02 0.42
C ARG A 148 -11.62 -5.20 1.71
N GLU A 149 -10.37 -4.79 1.70
CA GLU A 149 -9.51 -4.81 2.88
C GLU A 149 -10.07 -3.93 4.00
N GLY A 150 -10.49 -2.70 3.71
CA GLY A 150 -11.10 -1.80 4.67
C GLY A 150 -12.36 -2.39 5.32
N LYS A 151 -13.21 -3.08 4.55
CA LYS A 151 -14.38 -3.80 5.09
C LYS A 151 -13.97 -4.92 6.05
N ALA A 152 -12.96 -5.71 5.69
CA ALA A 152 -12.46 -6.80 6.53
C ALA A 152 -11.86 -6.27 7.84
N LEU A 153 -11.05 -5.21 7.77
CA LEU A 153 -10.46 -4.55 8.94
C LEU A 153 -11.56 -3.97 9.86
N THR A 154 -12.56 -3.29 9.30
CA THR A 154 -13.70 -2.75 10.06
C THR A 154 -14.46 -3.86 10.80
N GLN A 155 -14.67 -5.00 10.16
CA GLN A 155 -15.35 -6.15 10.78
C GLN A 155 -14.50 -6.75 11.92
N ASP A 156 -13.18 -6.92 11.70
CA ASP A 156 -12.29 -7.45 12.74
C ASP A 156 -12.22 -6.52 13.95
N MET A 157 -12.02 -5.21 13.72
CA MET A 157 -12.04 -4.21 14.80
C MET A 157 -13.36 -4.22 15.57
N SER A 158 -14.51 -4.34 14.88
CA SER A 158 -15.82 -4.44 15.54
C SER A 158 -15.92 -5.69 16.42
N ASN A 159 -15.36 -6.81 15.99
CA ASN A 159 -15.31 -8.04 16.80
C ASN A 159 -14.38 -7.90 18.01
N VAL A 160 -13.26 -7.19 17.86
CA VAL A 160 -12.36 -6.89 18.97
C VAL A 160 -13.07 -6.05 20.02
N LEU A 161 -13.80 -4.99 19.63
CA LEU A 161 -14.58 -4.14 20.53
C LEU A 161 -15.66 -4.93 21.27
N LYS A 162 -16.39 -5.82 20.61
CA LYS A 162 -17.36 -6.71 21.27
C LYS A 162 -16.71 -7.55 22.39
N ARG A 163 -15.52 -8.12 22.11
CA ARG A 163 -14.77 -8.90 23.12
C ARG A 163 -14.23 -8.03 24.25
N MET A 164 -13.94 -6.74 24.00
CA MET A 164 -13.56 -5.78 25.04
C MET A 164 -14.73 -5.51 26.00
N ILE A 165 -15.93 -5.27 25.47
CA ILE A 165 -17.14 -5.06 26.29
C ILE A 165 -17.36 -6.22 27.27
N VAL A 166 -17.13 -7.46 26.83
CA VAL A 166 -17.23 -8.64 27.74
C VAL A 166 -16.23 -8.54 28.88
N GLN A 167 -15.00 -8.09 28.61
CA GLN A 167 -14.01 -7.93 29.69
C GLN A 167 -14.36 -6.77 30.63
N VAL A 168 -14.83 -5.64 30.11
CA VAL A 168 -15.30 -4.50 30.91
C VAL A 168 -16.44 -4.92 31.83
N LYS A 169 -17.39 -5.73 31.34
CA LYS A 169 -18.48 -6.28 32.16
C LYS A 169 -17.93 -7.18 33.28
N LYS A 170 -16.97 -8.07 33.00
CA LYS A 170 -16.32 -8.90 34.04
C LYS A 170 -15.68 -8.04 35.13
N ILE A 171 -14.96 -6.97 34.74
CA ILE A 171 -14.36 -6.05 35.73
C ILE A 171 -15.45 -5.41 36.58
N ARG A 172 -16.53 -4.92 35.98
CA ARG A 172 -17.65 -4.30 36.72
C ARG A 172 -18.29 -5.27 37.73
N ASP A 173 -18.60 -6.49 37.26
CA ASP A 173 -19.25 -7.51 38.09
C ASP A 173 -18.32 -7.91 39.27
N ARG A 174 -17.03 -8.11 39.03
CA ARG A 174 -16.05 -8.45 40.06
C ARG A 174 -15.84 -7.30 41.08
N ALA A 175 -15.74 -6.06 40.59
CA ALA A 175 -15.61 -4.89 41.46
C ALA A 175 -16.81 -4.75 42.39
N ALA A 176 -18.03 -5.02 41.92
CA ALA A 176 -19.22 -5.02 42.76
C ALA A 176 -19.15 -6.10 43.90
N VAL A 177 -18.63 -7.29 43.56
CA VAL A 177 -18.41 -8.36 44.56
C VAL A 177 -17.40 -7.93 45.62
N ILE A 178 -16.25 -7.39 45.18
CA ILE A 178 -15.20 -6.90 46.10
C ILE A 178 -15.73 -5.81 47.03
N LEU A 179 -16.50 -4.85 46.52
CA LEU A 179 -17.10 -3.80 47.30
C LEU A 179 -18.06 -4.38 48.38
N LYS A 180 -18.85 -5.40 48.03
CA LYS A 180 -19.76 -6.07 48.96
C LYS A 180 -18.99 -6.82 50.05
N GLU A 181 -17.99 -7.63 49.67
CA GLU A 181 -17.14 -8.37 50.61
C GLU A 181 -16.43 -7.44 51.60
N LYS A 182 -15.90 -6.30 51.11
CA LYS A 182 -15.22 -5.30 51.94
C LYS A 182 -16.18 -4.54 52.86
N LYS A 183 -17.41 -4.27 52.40
CA LYS A 183 -18.43 -3.63 53.24
C LYS A 183 -18.86 -4.49 54.46
N GLU A 184 -18.89 -5.81 54.28
CA GLU A 184 -19.24 -6.76 55.32
C GLU A 184 -18.06 -7.05 56.26
N GLY A 185 -16.82 -6.89 55.83
CA GLY A 185 -15.62 -7.26 56.55
C GLY A 185 -14.81 -6.12 57.19
N LEU A 186 -15.10 -4.84 56.88
CA LEU A 186 -14.32 -3.70 57.35
C LEU A 186 -15.15 -2.75 58.24
N PRO A 187 -14.51 -2.06 59.22
CA PRO A 187 -15.11 -0.91 59.90
C PRO A 187 -15.51 0.20 58.91
N SER A 188 -16.54 0.99 59.26
CA SER A 188 -17.12 2.00 58.38
C SER A 188 -16.12 3.01 57.81
N ASP A 189 -15.18 3.48 58.63
CA ASP A 189 -14.20 4.49 58.23
C ASP A 189 -13.15 3.90 57.27
N GLU A 190 -12.71 2.67 57.50
CA GLU A 190 -11.79 1.94 56.65
C GLU A 190 -12.45 1.58 55.29
N PHE A 191 -13.73 1.19 55.34
CA PHE A 191 -14.50 0.93 54.13
C PHE A 191 -14.66 2.18 53.27
N LEU A 192 -14.95 3.35 53.86
CA LEU A 192 -15.05 4.61 53.13
C LEU A 192 -13.72 4.99 52.44
N SER A 193 -12.60 4.79 53.15
CA SER A 193 -11.27 5.01 52.59
C SER A 193 -10.96 4.06 51.42
N PHE A 194 -11.28 2.76 51.61
CA PHE A 194 -11.13 1.75 50.55
C PHE A 194 -12.00 2.07 49.34
N GLN A 195 -13.27 2.45 49.57
CA GLN A 195 -14.20 2.80 48.50
C GLN A 195 -13.69 3.99 47.69
N LYS A 196 -13.22 5.07 48.33
CA LYS A 196 -12.67 6.24 47.65
C LYS A 196 -11.42 5.92 46.80
N GLY A 197 -10.53 5.07 47.33
CA GLY A 197 -9.29 4.69 46.65
C GLY A 197 -9.49 3.67 45.54
N GLY A 198 -10.46 2.76 45.70
CA GLY A 198 -10.72 1.64 44.78
C GLY A 198 -11.90 1.85 43.80
N ASP A 199 -12.54 3.01 43.83
CA ASP A 199 -13.64 3.29 42.91
C ASP A 199 -13.12 3.45 41.49
N ILE A 200 -13.60 2.57 40.61
CA ILE A 200 -13.27 2.53 39.16
C ILE A 200 -14.50 2.79 38.27
N SER A 201 -15.59 3.26 38.86
CA SER A 201 -16.87 3.44 38.17
C SER A 201 -16.75 4.50 37.05
N GLU A 202 -15.98 5.56 37.29
CA GLU A 202 -15.73 6.62 36.36
C GLU A 202 -14.90 6.10 35.16
N GLU A 203 -13.79 5.38 35.44
CA GLU A 203 -12.91 4.80 34.42
C GLU A 203 -13.66 3.77 33.55
N LEU A 204 -14.49 2.94 34.14
CA LEU A 204 -15.33 1.99 33.41
C LEU A 204 -16.35 2.70 32.51
N THR A 205 -16.93 3.80 32.98
CA THR A 205 -17.89 4.60 32.22
C THR A 205 -17.18 5.29 31.04
N ARG A 206 -16.02 5.90 31.28
CA ARG A 206 -15.21 6.52 30.23
C ARG A 206 -14.72 5.50 29.20
N LEU A 207 -14.24 4.34 29.65
CA LEU A 207 -13.80 3.27 28.76
C LEU A 207 -14.94 2.77 27.86
N MET A 208 -16.15 2.63 28.38
CA MET A 208 -17.34 2.28 27.60
C MET A 208 -17.70 3.37 26.59
N HIS A 209 -17.62 4.63 27.01
CA HIS A 209 -17.83 5.77 26.10
C HIS A 209 -16.86 5.75 24.91
N TYR A 210 -15.57 5.57 25.16
CA TYR A 210 -14.55 5.48 24.09
C TYR A 210 -14.75 4.25 23.18
N ILE A 211 -15.22 3.13 23.71
CA ILE A 211 -15.58 1.95 22.90
C ILE A 211 -16.72 2.28 21.94
N GLU A 212 -17.76 3.00 22.37
CA GLU A 212 -18.87 3.39 21.52
C GLU A 212 -18.44 4.48 20.50
N GLU A 213 -17.62 5.43 20.92
CA GLU A 213 -17.04 6.44 20.01
C GLU A 213 -16.22 5.77 18.91
N PHE A 214 -15.36 4.79 19.26
CA PHE A 214 -14.60 4.02 18.29
C PHE A 214 -15.51 3.30 17.29
N LYS A 215 -16.62 2.71 17.74
CA LYS A 215 -17.62 2.08 16.86
C LYS A 215 -18.27 3.07 15.91
N LEU A 216 -18.56 4.29 16.36
CA LEU A 216 -19.13 5.34 15.52
C LEU A 216 -18.13 5.80 14.45
N LEU A 217 -16.86 5.96 14.84
CA LEU A 217 -15.78 6.31 13.90
C LEU A 217 -15.58 5.24 12.82
N LEU A 218 -15.75 3.96 13.13
CA LEU A 218 -15.70 2.88 12.15
C LEU A 218 -16.79 2.95 11.06
N LYS A 219 -17.87 3.71 11.30
CA LYS A 219 -18.94 3.93 10.32
C LYS A 219 -18.73 5.19 9.47
N SER A 220 -17.77 6.03 9.81
CA SER A 220 -17.49 7.26 9.07
C SER A 220 -16.75 6.99 7.75
N GLU A 221 -16.73 7.96 6.84
CA GLU A 221 -16.35 7.71 5.45
C GLU A 221 -14.88 7.98 5.14
N THR A 222 -14.21 8.88 5.84
CA THR A 222 -12.85 9.31 5.48
C THR A 222 -12.03 9.78 6.67
N GLY A 223 -10.71 9.62 6.58
CA GLY A 223 -9.73 10.29 7.46
C GLY A 223 -9.74 9.86 8.92
N VAL A 224 -10.24 8.66 9.22
CA VAL A 224 -10.52 8.23 10.61
C VAL A 224 -9.34 7.63 11.35
N GLY A 225 -8.29 7.18 10.67
CA GLY A 225 -7.20 6.44 11.29
C GLY A 225 -6.55 7.15 12.48
N LYS A 226 -6.25 8.46 12.37
CA LYS A 226 -5.70 9.25 13.49
C LYS A 226 -6.68 9.40 14.65
N LYS A 227 -7.98 9.57 14.37
CA LYS A 227 -9.00 9.68 15.41
C LYS A 227 -9.16 8.37 16.17
N LEU A 228 -9.16 7.25 15.45
CA LEU A 228 -9.20 5.91 16.05
C LEU A 228 -7.97 5.62 16.90
N ASP A 229 -6.77 6.00 16.47
CA ASP A 229 -5.56 5.85 17.29
C ASP A 229 -5.66 6.70 18.57
N PHE A 230 -6.14 7.95 18.46
CA PHE A 230 -6.36 8.81 19.63
C PHE A 230 -7.36 8.19 20.61
N VAL A 231 -8.53 7.74 20.15
CA VAL A 231 -9.53 7.09 21.03
C VAL A 231 -8.96 5.82 21.66
N ALA A 232 -8.16 5.05 20.93
CA ALA A 232 -7.50 3.86 21.49
C ALA A 232 -6.45 4.23 22.56
N GLN A 233 -5.76 5.37 22.44
CA GLN A 233 -4.85 5.88 23.48
C GLN A 233 -5.62 6.25 24.76
N GLU A 234 -6.78 6.91 24.64
CA GLU A 234 -7.62 7.20 25.79
C GLU A 234 -8.17 5.93 26.45
N MET A 235 -8.60 4.93 25.66
CA MET A 235 -8.96 3.61 26.21
C MET A 235 -7.79 2.98 27.00
N GLN A 236 -6.57 3.10 26.50
CA GLN A 236 -5.37 2.59 27.17
C GLN A 236 -5.14 3.30 28.51
N ARG A 237 -5.35 4.62 28.54
CA ARG A 237 -5.22 5.44 29.75
C ARG A 237 -6.20 4.98 30.82
N GLU A 238 -7.50 4.90 30.49
CA GLU A 238 -8.53 4.44 31.44
C GLU A 238 -8.26 3.00 31.92
N THR A 239 -7.84 2.10 31.02
CA THR A 239 -7.48 0.72 31.36
C THR A 239 -6.28 0.66 32.31
N ASN A 240 -5.28 1.54 32.18
CA ASN A 240 -4.14 1.63 33.09
C ASN A 240 -4.60 2.06 34.50
N THR A 241 -5.48 3.07 34.57
CA THR A 241 -6.02 3.58 35.84
C THR A 241 -6.81 2.51 36.57
N ILE A 242 -7.68 1.75 35.87
CA ILE A 242 -8.39 0.61 36.42
C ILE A 242 -7.40 -0.41 37.07
N GLY A 243 -6.35 -0.78 36.31
CA GLY A 243 -5.36 -1.75 36.77
C GLY A 243 -4.51 -1.29 37.95
N SER A 244 -4.34 0.03 38.14
CA SER A 244 -3.58 0.57 39.28
C SER A 244 -4.44 0.74 40.55
N LYS A 245 -5.75 1.01 40.41
CA LYS A 245 -6.66 1.23 41.52
C LYS A 245 -7.09 -0.05 42.23
N VAL A 246 -7.20 -1.17 41.51
CA VAL A 246 -7.76 -2.42 42.08
C VAL A 246 -6.77 -3.57 41.94
N GLN A 247 -6.30 -4.08 43.07
CA GLN A 247 -5.40 -5.23 43.13
C GLN A 247 -6.23 -6.53 43.35
N ASP A 248 -6.82 -7.01 42.26
CA ASP A 248 -7.55 -8.29 42.21
C ASP A 248 -7.09 -9.08 40.99
N ARG A 249 -6.91 -10.40 41.17
CA ARG A 249 -6.39 -11.28 40.11
C ARG A 249 -7.28 -11.35 38.86
N GLU A 250 -8.60 -11.40 39.08
CA GLU A 250 -9.55 -11.48 37.95
C GLU A 250 -9.61 -10.16 37.17
N ILE A 251 -9.62 -9.04 37.89
CA ILE A 251 -9.57 -7.70 37.28
C ILE A 251 -8.25 -7.51 36.55
N SER A 252 -7.12 -7.89 37.13
CA SER A 252 -5.81 -7.80 36.49
C SER A 252 -5.74 -8.60 35.18
N ASN A 253 -6.27 -9.83 35.18
CA ASN A 253 -6.35 -10.64 33.94
C ASN A 253 -7.24 -10.00 32.88
N ALA A 254 -8.38 -9.43 33.27
CA ALA A 254 -9.25 -8.73 32.31
C ALA A 254 -8.60 -7.45 31.77
N VAL A 255 -7.88 -6.68 32.60
CA VAL A 255 -7.10 -5.50 32.22
C VAL A 255 -6.03 -5.88 31.18
N ILE A 256 -5.25 -6.94 31.40
CA ILE A 256 -4.25 -7.43 30.45
C ILE A 256 -4.92 -7.82 29.13
N ALA A 257 -6.04 -8.52 29.19
CA ALA A 257 -6.80 -8.90 28.01
C ALA A 257 -7.33 -7.68 27.21
N ILE A 258 -7.74 -6.61 27.89
CA ILE A 258 -8.17 -5.35 27.26
C ILE A 258 -6.97 -4.66 26.62
N LYS A 259 -5.84 -4.53 27.31
CA LYS A 259 -4.60 -3.91 26.78
C LYS A 259 -4.16 -4.55 25.46
N GLY A 260 -4.11 -5.88 25.38
CA GLY A 260 -3.78 -6.59 24.15
C GLY A 260 -4.77 -6.33 22.99
N LYS A 261 -6.05 -6.10 23.30
CA LYS A 261 -7.05 -5.75 22.30
C LYS A 261 -6.91 -4.30 21.84
N ILE A 262 -6.60 -3.37 22.75
CA ILE A 262 -6.33 -1.97 22.40
C ILE A 262 -5.12 -1.87 21.46
N GLU A 263 -4.04 -2.58 21.75
CA GLU A 263 -2.86 -2.57 20.90
C GLU A 263 -3.20 -3.08 19.48
N LYS A 264 -3.96 -4.17 19.38
CA LYS A 264 -4.44 -4.66 18.08
C LYS A 264 -5.29 -3.60 17.34
N LEU A 265 -6.17 -2.87 18.03
CA LEU A 265 -6.96 -1.79 17.43
C LEU A 265 -6.06 -0.65 16.91
N ARG A 266 -5.02 -0.29 17.66
CA ARG A 266 -4.05 0.74 17.27
C ARG A 266 -3.28 0.37 16.01
N GLU A 267 -2.75 -0.85 15.96
CA GLU A 267 -2.06 -1.37 14.77
C GLU A 267 -2.96 -1.34 13.52
N GLN A 268 -4.21 -1.76 13.66
CA GLN A 268 -5.17 -1.76 12.56
C GLN A 268 -5.59 -0.34 12.15
N SER A 269 -5.69 0.60 13.10
CA SER A 269 -6.01 2.01 12.82
C SER A 269 -4.95 2.70 11.95
N GLN A 270 -3.70 2.25 12.03
CA GLN A 270 -2.61 2.76 11.18
C GLN A 270 -2.71 2.29 9.72
N ASN A 271 -3.47 1.24 9.44
CA ASN A 271 -3.59 0.63 8.11
C ASN A 271 -4.87 1.04 7.37
N ILE A 272 -5.62 2.01 7.88
CA ILE A 272 -6.88 2.47 7.30
C ILE A 272 -6.86 3.96 6.97
N GLU A 273 -7.62 4.29 5.92
CA GLU A 273 -7.83 5.64 5.40
C GLU A 273 -9.32 5.95 5.25
#